data_c40296d5c3dd8bef057b9ff8ca1030b4
#
_entry.id   c40296d5c3dd8bef057b9ff8ca1030b4
#
_cell.length_a   1.000
_cell.length_b   1.000
_cell.length_c   1.000
_cell.angle_alpha   90.00
_cell.angle_beta   90.00
_cell.angle_gamma   90.00
#
_symmetry.space_group_name_H-M   'P 1'
#
loop_
_entity.id
_entity.type
_entity.pdbx_description
1 polymer ?
#
loop_
_entity_poly.entity_id
_entity_poly.type
_entity_poly.pdbx_seq_one_letter_code
_entity_poly.pdbx_strand_id
1 'polypeptide(L)'
;MTIDEVQKLIQGIFDNIFNSVTSAEPGGKPVMTAATTVLSLMKPGMAINSADFRNPWTPGNVNGSQDAAINTARLVDVAPKMSAIYTDSGNTISQVYKQILDGVCIPAQAPNPAIEKQLADADAVLYRTVDMIDPDTGESVPKRIETQLYRDYLDNQAAYNAARIGYIGAYLEAQKTTSGKNTWPLIATTLQLPVRQAYDRWRSGGADRVEQAMAIINTSSQNALQKAFDQAKKTFEGYGVALDDSGTGMSTPIQRSSLLPSNWHSTSSTGWTSFDSAASTVATSNTSDYKSYGGSAGFNLGLFSIGGSAGHTSQSQHASAETTNLRISFSYTLVTIRRPWLTFNLLGTKGWNLGNLFSRGKVSAGGKANQGSSVMPLLPTSFVVVKDVMISASWSKSDMDLIKSKTSGGGGFAIGPFSIGGTYASSRSKQTYSAAFTGGTIRVPGVQIIGVISQIVPLCPPA
;
A
#
# COMPACT_ATOMS: atom_id res chain seq x y z
N MET A 1 28.59 13.80 -8.28
CA MET A 1 27.11 13.81 -8.54
C MET A 1 26.50 15.01 -7.82
N THR A 2 25.68 15.77 -8.49
CA THR A 2 24.99 16.92 -7.90
C THR A 2 23.73 16.49 -7.12
N ILE A 3 23.28 17.32 -6.19
CA ILE A 3 22.01 17.11 -5.47
C ILE A 3 20.85 16.98 -6.46
N ASP A 4 20.87 17.79 -7.53
CA ASP A 4 19.83 17.78 -8.56
C ASP A 4 19.77 16.45 -9.33
N GLU A 5 20.91 15.81 -9.61
CA GLU A 5 20.97 14.52 -10.29
C GLU A 5 20.36 13.41 -9.43
N VAL A 6 20.64 13.42 -8.11
CA VAL A 6 20.04 12.47 -7.15
C VAL A 6 18.53 12.69 -7.05
N GLN A 7 18.10 13.94 -6.96
CA GLN A 7 16.67 14.27 -6.88
C GLN A 7 15.92 13.82 -8.14
N LYS A 8 16.49 14.07 -9.33
CA LYS A 8 15.91 13.62 -10.61
C LYS A 8 15.81 12.10 -10.68
N LEU A 9 16.80 11.37 -10.18
CA LEU A 9 16.78 9.92 -10.15
C LEU A 9 15.65 9.40 -9.26
N ILE A 10 15.54 9.89 -8.02
CA ILE A 10 14.49 9.46 -7.09
C ILE A 10 13.12 9.87 -7.61
N GLN A 11 12.99 11.04 -8.20
CA GLN A 11 11.77 11.47 -8.87
C GLN A 11 11.43 10.56 -10.05
N GLY A 12 12.40 10.15 -10.84
CA GLY A 12 12.18 9.19 -11.94
C GLY A 12 11.66 7.82 -11.44
N ILE A 13 12.16 7.34 -10.31
CA ILE A 13 11.62 6.13 -9.65
C ILE A 13 10.17 6.37 -9.21
N PHE A 14 9.89 7.49 -8.54
CA PHE A 14 8.55 7.87 -8.10
C PHE A 14 7.58 7.95 -9.28
N ASP A 15 7.93 8.72 -10.31
CA ASP A 15 7.08 8.95 -11.48
C ASP A 15 6.81 7.64 -12.23
N ASN A 16 7.79 6.77 -12.36
CA ASN A 16 7.62 5.46 -13.00
C ASN A 16 6.59 4.61 -12.26
N ILE A 17 6.73 4.49 -10.94
CA ILE A 17 5.82 3.72 -10.10
C ILE A 17 4.43 4.37 -10.08
N PHE A 18 4.35 5.69 -9.86
CA PHE A 18 3.08 6.41 -9.78
C PHE A 18 2.30 6.34 -11.10
N ASN A 19 2.98 6.53 -12.22
CA ASN A 19 2.37 6.43 -13.55
C ASN A 19 1.90 5.00 -13.85
N SER A 20 2.62 3.98 -13.39
CA SER A 20 2.19 2.59 -13.60
C SER A 20 0.84 2.27 -12.96
N VAL A 21 0.44 3.01 -11.92
CA VAL A 21 -0.85 2.80 -11.21
C VAL A 21 -1.93 3.81 -11.58
N THR A 22 -1.56 5.02 -12.01
CA THR A 22 -2.52 6.12 -12.26
C THR A 22 -2.75 6.42 -13.74
N SER A 23 -1.90 5.93 -14.65
CA SER A 23 -2.11 6.13 -16.08
C SER A 23 -3.24 5.27 -16.61
N ALA A 24 -4.04 5.83 -17.50
CA ALA A 24 -5.02 5.09 -18.27
C ALA A 24 -4.33 4.34 -19.43
N GLU A 25 -4.84 3.15 -19.77
CA GLU A 25 -4.53 2.56 -21.07
C GLU A 25 -5.17 3.41 -22.19
N PRO A 26 -4.63 3.35 -23.41
CA PRO A 26 -5.30 3.99 -24.55
C PRO A 26 -6.76 3.53 -24.64
N GLY A 27 -7.71 4.45 -24.39
CA GLY A 27 -9.15 4.17 -24.38
C GLY A 27 -9.74 3.60 -23.09
N GLY A 28 -8.94 3.43 -22.02
CA GLY A 28 -9.37 2.93 -20.71
C GLY A 28 -9.45 4.01 -19.63
N LYS A 29 -10.16 3.71 -18.53
CA LYS A 29 -10.12 4.54 -17.32
C LYS A 29 -8.97 4.08 -16.41
N PRO A 30 -8.26 4.98 -15.71
CA PRO A 30 -7.26 4.57 -14.74
C PRO A 30 -7.92 3.81 -13.58
N VAL A 31 -7.22 2.81 -13.06
CA VAL A 31 -7.69 2.03 -11.90
C VAL A 31 -7.69 2.89 -10.64
N MET A 32 -6.67 3.73 -10.51
CA MET A 32 -6.54 4.72 -9.45
C MET A 32 -6.41 6.10 -10.08
N THR A 33 -7.22 7.05 -9.62
CA THR A 33 -7.11 8.42 -10.13
C THR A 33 -5.96 9.13 -9.45
N ALA A 34 -5.15 9.87 -10.20
CA ALA A 34 -4.08 10.69 -9.64
C ALA A 34 -4.61 11.69 -8.58
N ALA A 35 -5.86 12.14 -8.71
CA ALA A 35 -6.48 13.08 -7.78
C ALA A 35 -6.68 12.49 -6.37
N THR A 36 -6.94 11.19 -6.25
CA THR A 36 -7.25 10.52 -4.97
C THR A 36 -6.16 9.57 -4.49
N THR A 37 -5.10 9.41 -5.25
CA THR A 37 -4.00 8.48 -4.96
C THR A 37 -2.74 9.22 -4.54
N VAL A 38 -2.08 8.70 -3.54
CA VAL A 38 -0.80 9.20 -3.02
C VAL A 38 0.20 8.06 -3.01
N LEU A 39 1.39 8.27 -3.59
CA LEU A 39 2.55 7.42 -3.42
C LEU A 39 3.48 8.06 -2.39
N SER A 40 3.81 7.33 -1.34
CA SER A 40 4.82 7.73 -0.35
C SER A 40 6.00 6.77 -0.44
N LEU A 41 7.20 7.27 -0.75
CA LEU A 41 8.42 6.47 -0.76
C LEU A 41 8.98 6.34 0.66
N MET A 42 9.42 5.15 1.02
CA MET A 42 10.14 4.90 2.28
C MET A 42 11.58 5.37 2.17
N LYS A 43 12.08 5.92 3.26
CA LYS A 43 13.48 6.34 3.37
C LYS A 43 13.99 6.12 4.80
N PRO A 44 14.70 5.03 5.04
CA PRO A 44 15.02 3.90 4.17
C PRO A 44 13.82 3.00 3.87
N GLY A 45 13.94 2.17 2.85
CA GLY A 45 13.03 1.06 2.59
C GLY A 45 13.06 0.03 3.72
N MET A 46 12.02 -0.76 3.80
CA MET A 46 11.82 -1.79 4.81
C MET A 46 12.23 -3.15 4.25
N ALA A 47 13.35 -3.68 4.70
CA ALA A 47 13.75 -5.03 4.34
C ALA A 47 12.87 -6.07 5.04
N ILE A 48 12.43 -7.07 4.28
CA ILE A 48 11.47 -8.09 4.71
C ILE A 48 12.19 -9.43 4.90
N ASN A 49 12.10 -9.96 6.12
CA ASN A 49 12.45 -11.35 6.35
C ASN A 49 11.25 -12.23 5.94
N SER A 50 11.44 -13.03 4.90
CA SER A 50 10.39 -13.88 4.35
C SER A 50 9.76 -14.84 5.38
N ALA A 51 10.54 -15.30 6.36
CA ALA A 51 10.07 -16.20 7.40
C ALA A 51 8.99 -15.58 8.29
N ASP A 52 9.06 -14.26 8.53
CA ASP A 52 8.18 -13.53 9.44
C ASP A 52 6.76 -13.31 8.88
N PHE A 53 6.56 -13.58 7.60
CA PHE A 53 5.27 -13.40 6.90
C PHE A 53 4.75 -14.69 6.25
N ARG A 54 5.48 -15.80 6.46
CA ARG A 54 5.16 -17.08 5.81
C ARG A 54 4.00 -17.76 6.51
N ASN A 55 3.03 -18.25 5.72
CA ASN A 55 1.90 -19.06 6.18
C ASN A 55 1.17 -18.46 7.41
N PRO A 56 0.59 -17.25 7.31
CA PRO A 56 -0.08 -16.61 8.43
C PRO A 56 -1.30 -17.43 8.89
N TRP A 57 -1.53 -17.42 10.18
CA TRP A 57 -2.71 -18.00 10.78
C TRP A 57 -4.00 -17.34 10.25
N THR A 58 -5.00 -18.17 9.98
CA THR A 58 -6.37 -17.74 9.68
C THR A 58 -7.35 -18.76 10.23
N PRO A 59 -8.64 -18.44 10.43
CA PRO A 59 -9.64 -19.43 10.85
C PRO A 59 -9.73 -20.66 9.93
N GLY A 60 -9.39 -20.52 8.65
CA GLY A 60 -9.31 -21.63 7.69
C GLY A 60 -7.93 -22.31 7.63
N ASN A 61 -6.94 -21.81 8.36
CA ASN A 61 -5.59 -22.35 8.46
C ASN A 61 -5.09 -22.24 9.91
N VAL A 62 -5.67 -23.02 10.77
CA VAL A 62 -5.39 -23.01 12.23
C VAL A 62 -3.95 -23.42 12.57
N ASN A 63 -3.29 -24.15 11.68
CA ASN A 63 -1.88 -24.52 11.81
C ASN A 63 -0.92 -23.45 11.24
N GLY A 64 -1.44 -22.32 10.80
CA GLY A 64 -0.65 -21.20 10.33
C GLY A 64 0.09 -20.49 11.46
N SER A 65 1.09 -19.71 11.11
CA SER A 65 1.89 -18.92 12.07
C SER A 65 1.06 -17.74 12.60
N GLN A 66 0.76 -17.74 13.90
CA GLN A 66 0.14 -16.61 14.59
C GLN A 66 1.02 -15.36 14.50
N ASP A 67 2.31 -15.54 14.63
CA ASP A 67 3.31 -14.49 14.48
C ASP A 67 3.27 -13.84 13.11
N ALA A 68 3.16 -14.61 12.04
CA ALA A 68 3.06 -14.06 10.69
C ALA A 68 1.73 -13.29 10.50
N ALA A 69 0.65 -13.73 11.14
CA ALA A 69 -0.61 -13.01 11.15
C ALA A 69 -0.51 -11.68 11.91
N ILE A 70 0.13 -11.67 13.08
CA ILE A 70 0.37 -10.45 13.88
C ILE A 70 1.26 -9.48 13.10
N ASN A 71 2.36 -9.96 12.52
CA ASN A 71 3.26 -9.12 11.72
C ASN A 71 2.53 -8.52 10.51
N THR A 72 1.72 -9.30 9.82
CA THR A 72 0.90 -8.82 8.70
C THR A 72 -0.09 -7.76 9.16
N ALA A 73 -0.82 -7.99 10.25
CA ALA A 73 -1.78 -7.03 10.78
C ALA A 73 -1.10 -5.71 11.18
N ARG A 74 0.01 -5.78 11.92
CA ARG A 74 0.79 -4.59 12.33
C ARG A 74 1.34 -3.82 11.13
N LEU A 75 1.87 -4.52 10.13
CA LEU A 75 2.42 -3.90 8.92
C LEU A 75 1.39 -3.07 8.15
N VAL A 76 0.15 -3.53 8.11
CA VAL A 76 -0.92 -2.87 7.33
C VAL A 76 -1.77 -1.91 8.15
N ASP A 77 -1.59 -1.82 9.46
CA ASP A 77 -2.45 -1.04 10.34
C ASP A 77 -1.96 0.40 10.62
N VAL A 78 -0.89 0.81 10.01
CA VAL A 78 -0.31 2.14 10.19
C VAL A 78 -1.03 3.17 9.31
N ALA A 79 -1.46 4.29 9.90
CA ALA A 79 -1.99 5.43 9.17
C ALA A 79 -0.85 6.39 8.79
N PRO A 80 -0.53 6.57 7.50
CA PRO A 80 0.54 7.48 7.10
C PRO A 80 0.05 8.93 7.03
N LYS A 81 0.99 9.88 7.19
CA LYS A 81 0.77 11.30 6.90
C LYS A 81 0.72 11.54 5.40
N MET A 82 0.09 12.63 4.99
CA MET A 82 0.09 13.11 3.62
C MET A 82 1.49 13.64 3.27
N SER A 83 2.31 12.80 2.66
CA SER A 83 3.69 13.15 2.27
C SER A 83 4.19 12.21 1.18
N ALA A 84 5.05 12.73 0.29
CA ALA A 84 5.77 11.90 -0.69
C ALA A 84 6.89 11.05 -0.07
N ILE A 85 7.33 11.38 1.15
CA ILE A 85 8.13 10.49 2.00
C ILE A 85 7.21 9.88 3.04
N TYR A 86 7.23 8.56 3.10
CA TYR A 86 6.46 7.83 4.10
C TYR A 86 6.81 8.28 5.51
N THR A 87 5.80 8.73 6.21
CA THR A 87 5.90 9.16 7.59
C THR A 87 4.70 8.61 8.34
N ASP A 88 4.96 7.88 9.41
CA ASP A 88 3.94 7.40 10.32
C ASP A 88 3.26 8.58 11.03
N SER A 89 1.94 8.54 11.14
CA SER A 89 1.18 9.54 11.90
C SER A 89 1.21 9.30 13.41
N GLY A 90 1.64 8.12 13.84
CA GLY A 90 1.50 7.62 15.21
C GLY A 90 0.12 7.02 15.52
N ASN A 91 -0.78 6.96 14.54
CA ASN A 91 -2.11 6.38 14.70
C ASN A 91 -2.20 5.04 13.95
N THR A 92 -3.00 4.12 14.49
CA THR A 92 -3.38 2.92 13.76
C THR A 92 -4.74 3.11 13.09
N ILE A 93 -4.88 2.52 11.89
CA ILE A 93 -6.12 2.60 11.11
C ILE A 93 -7.26 1.93 11.89
N SER A 94 -6.98 0.79 12.53
CA SER A 94 -7.97 0.04 13.32
C SER A 94 -8.47 0.85 14.52
N GLN A 95 -7.59 1.56 15.24
CA GLN A 95 -7.98 2.41 16.36
C GLN A 95 -8.84 3.59 15.91
N VAL A 96 -8.41 4.33 14.87
CA VAL A 96 -9.18 5.47 14.36
C VAL A 96 -10.54 4.99 13.82
N TYR A 97 -10.57 3.88 13.10
CA TYR A 97 -11.81 3.32 12.58
C TYR A 97 -12.74 2.85 13.72
N LYS A 98 -12.21 2.21 14.76
CA LYS A 98 -12.97 1.86 15.96
C LYS A 98 -13.57 3.09 16.63
N GLN A 99 -12.80 4.16 16.79
CA GLN A 99 -13.29 5.42 17.35
C GLN A 99 -14.44 6.02 16.51
N ILE A 100 -14.35 5.91 15.17
CA ILE A 100 -15.44 6.34 14.28
C ILE A 100 -16.70 5.49 14.52
N LEU A 101 -16.55 4.15 14.54
CA LEU A 101 -17.68 3.25 14.72
C LEU A 101 -18.36 3.40 16.10
N ASP A 102 -17.58 3.66 17.14
CA ASP A 102 -18.10 3.82 18.51
C ASP A 102 -18.66 5.22 18.76
N GLY A 103 -18.12 6.24 18.08
CA GLY A 103 -18.47 7.65 18.30
C GLY A 103 -19.47 8.22 17.31
N VAL A 104 -19.95 7.44 16.33
CA VAL A 104 -20.86 7.94 15.30
C VAL A 104 -22.16 8.45 15.90
N CYS A 105 -22.51 9.70 15.54
CA CYS A 105 -23.78 10.33 15.87
C CYS A 105 -24.55 10.60 14.57
N ILE A 106 -25.73 10.03 14.44
CA ILE A 106 -26.63 10.19 13.29
C ILE A 106 -27.87 10.91 13.80
N PRO A 107 -28.14 12.17 13.38
CA PRO A 107 -29.33 12.90 13.79
C PRO A 107 -30.61 12.15 13.40
N ALA A 108 -31.61 12.11 14.26
CA ALA A 108 -32.85 11.36 14.04
C ALA A 108 -33.67 11.92 12.86
N GLN A 109 -34.04 11.05 11.92
CA GLN A 109 -35.10 11.34 10.90
C GLN A 109 -36.10 10.18 10.84
N ALA A 110 -37.28 10.46 10.26
CA ALA A 110 -38.30 9.43 10.11
C ALA A 110 -37.84 8.27 9.20
N PRO A 111 -38.15 7.01 9.54
CA PRO A 111 -37.80 5.85 8.76
C PRO A 111 -38.41 5.90 7.36
N ASN A 112 -37.64 5.56 6.32
CA ASN A 112 -38.16 5.36 4.97
C ASN A 112 -37.94 3.88 4.57
N PRO A 113 -39.01 3.04 4.64
CA PRO A 113 -38.90 1.61 4.39
C PRO A 113 -38.37 1.24 3.00
N ALA A 114 -38.60 2.08 1.99
CA ALA A 114 -38.11 1.82 0.64
C ALA A 114 -36.58 1.96 0.56
N ILE A 115 -36.03 2.96 1.25
CA ILE A 115 -34.58 3.17 1.29
C ILE A 115 -33.91 2.10 2.16
N GLU A 116 -34.56 1.72 3.27
CA GLU A 116 -34.07 0.63 4.12
C GLU A 116 -33.95 -0.69 3.35
N LYS A 117 -34.97 -0.99 2.51
CA LYS A 117 -34.92 -2.18 1.66
C LYS A 117 -33.81 -2.10 0.63
N GLN A 118 -33.66 -0.98 -0.07
CA GLN A 118 -32.59 -0.80 -1.05
C GLN A 118 -31.20 -1.01 -0.44
N LEU A 119 -31.00 -0.56 0.79
CA LEU A 119 -29.74 -0.75 1.49
C LEU A 119 -29.52 -2.19 1.93
N ALA A 120 -30.54 -2.84 2.47
CA ALA A 120 -30.45 -4.23 2.83
C ALA A 120 -30.13 -5.10 1.60
N ASP A 121 -30.76 -4.80 0.46
CA ASP A 121 -30.51 -5.47 -0.82
C ASP A 121 -29.06 -5.20 -1.30
N ALA A 122 -28.59 -3.95 -1.20
CA ALA A 122 -27.21 -3.59 -1.56
C ALA A 122 -26.20 -4.23 -0.61
N ASP A 123 -26.49 -4.27 0.69
CA ASP A 123 -25.62 -4.93 1.68
C ASP A 123 -25.50 -6.43 1.40
N ALA A 124 -26.62 -7.10 1.06
CA ALA A 124 -26.63 -8.52 0.75
C ALA A 124 -25.82 -8.88 -0.53
N VAL A 125 -25.56 -7.92 -1.42
CA VAL A 125 -24.64 -8.10 -2.55
C VAL A 125 -23.20 -8.23 -2.06
N LEU A 126 -22.80 -7.45 -1.04
CA LEU A 126 -21.43 -7.38 -0.57
C LEU A 126 -21.15 -8.37 0.56
N TYR A 127 -22.11 -8.59 1.45
CA TYR A 127 -21.93 -9.36 2.67
C TYR A 127 -23.05 -10.33 2.91
N ARG A 128 -22.74 -11.40 3.65
CA ARG A 128 -23.72 -12.38 4.16
C ARG A 128 -23.38 -12.77 5.59
N THR A 129 -24.41 -13.08 6.35
CA THR A 129 -24.23 -13.64 7.69
C THR A 129 -24.19 -15.17 7.58
N VAL A 130 -23.23 -15.79 8.24
CA VAL A 130 -23.11 -17.24 8.40
C VAL A 130 -22.90 -17.57 9.86
N ASP A 131 -23.49 -18.65 10.31
CA ASP A 131 -23.23 -19.16 11.64
C ASP A 131 -21.86 -19.86 11.64
N MET A 132 -20.99 -19.43 12.53
CA MET A 132 -19.66 -20.02 12.73
C MET A 132 -19.49 -20.42 14.18
N ILE A 133 -18.85 -21.55 14.41
CA ILE A 133 -18.50 -21.96 15.76
C ILE A 133 -17.38 -21.07 16.26
N ASP A 134 -17.61 -20.42 17.38
CA ASP A 134 -16.59 -19.68 18.11
C ASP A 134 -15.57 -20.67 18.68
N PRO A 135 -14.29 -20.55 18.30
CA PRO A 135 -13.28 -21.53 18.74
C PRO A 135 -13.00 -21.49 20.24
N ASP A 136 -13.32 -20.39 20.93
CA ASP A 136 -13.05 -20.22 22.36
C ASP A 136 -14.22 -20.71 23.23
N THR A 137 -15.46 -20.53 22.76
CA THR A 137 -16.67 -20.87 23.53
C THR A 137 -17.36 -22.15 23.02
N GLY A 138 -17.10 -22.58 21.79
CA GLY A 138 -17.79 -23.66 21.11
C GLY A 138 -19.24 -23.35 20.71
N GLU A 139 -19.68 -22.11 20.90
CA GLU A 139 -21.02 -21.66 20.55
C GLU A 139 -21.11 -21.23 19.09
N SER A 140 -22.29 -21.42 18.50
CA SER A 140 -22.58 -20.91 17.15
C SER A 140 -22.91 -19.41 17.22
N VAL A 141 -22.04 -18.58 16.63
CA VAL A 141 -22.24 -17.14 16.56
C VAL A 141 -22.43 -16.68 15.11
N PRO A 142 -23.43 -15.82 14.84
CA PRO A 142 -23.61 -15.26 13.51
C PRO A 142 -22.45 -14.34 13.15
N LYS A 143 -21.74 -14.69 12.09
CA LYS A 143 -20.59 -13.92 11.59
C LYS A 143 -20.88 -13.34 10.21
N ARG A 144 -20.67 -12.05 10.06
CA ARG A 144 -20.74 -11.39 8.77
C ARG A 144 -19.47 -11.63 7.98
N ILE A 145 -19.62 -12.16 6.78
CA ILE A 145 -18.52 -12.41 5.87
C ILE A 145 -18.83 -11.81 4.48
N GLU A 146 -17.80 -11.54 3.70
CA GLU A 146 -17.95 -11.13 2.30
C GLU A 146 -18.68 -12.23 1.51
N THR A 147 -19.55 -11.81 0.57
CA THR A 147 -20.14 -12.75 -0.39
C THR A 147 -19.05 -13.27 -1.34
N GLN A 148 -19.31 -14.40 -2.01
CA GLN A 148 -18.40 -14.88 -3.04
C GLN A 148 -18.25 -13.85 -4.16
N LEU A 149 -19.36 -13.21 -4.57
CA LEU A 149 -19.35 -12.16 -5.59
C LEU A 149 -18.41 -11.00 -5.22
N TYR A 150 -18.44 -10.54 -3.97
CA TYR A 150 -17.60 -9.43 -3.54
C TYR A 150 -16.12 -9.84 -3.44
N ARG A 151 -15.83 -11.05 -2.96
CA ARG A 151 -14.46 -11.60 -2.97
C ARG A 151 -13.92 -11.71 -4.40
N ASP A 152 -14.72 -12.30 -5.30
CA ASP A 152 -14.33 -12.45 -6.72
C ASP A 152 -14.10 -11.09 -7.38
N TYR A 153 -14.91 -10.08 -7.05
CA TYR A 153 -14.69 -8.71 -7.51
C TYR A 153 -13.33 -8.17 -7.07
N LEU A 154 -12.99 -8.32 -5.78
CA LEU A 154 -11.72 -7.83 -5.24
C LEU A 154 -10.51 -8.58 -5.81
N ASP A 155 -10.63 -9.91 -5.95
CA ASP A 155 -9.57 -10.75 -6.50
C ASP A 155 -9.35 -10.49 -7.99
N ASN A 156 -10.43 -10.37 -8.76
CA ASN A 156 -10.36 -10.03 -10.18
C ASN A 156 -9.84 -8.61 -10.42
N GLN A 157 -10.22 -7.64 -9.57
CA GLN A 157 -9.68 -6.28 -9.62
C GLN A 157 -8.16 -6.29 -9.34
N ALA A 158 -7.70 -7.05 -8.35
CA ALA A 158 -6.28 -7.19 -8.06
C ALA A 158 -5.52 -7.84 -9.23
N ALA A 159 -6.10 -8.88 -9.85
CA ALA A 159 -5.53 -9.55 -11.02
C ALA A 159 -5.45 -8.61 -12.24
N TYR A 160 -6.48 -7.81 -12.48
CA TYR A 160 -6.47 -6.80 -13.53
C TYR A 160 -5.39 -5.75 -13.30
N ASN A 161 -5.26 -5.25 -12.07
CA ASN A 161 -4.23 -4.29 -11.70
C ASN A 161 -2.81 -4.85 -11.94
N ALA A 162 -2.56 -6.09 -11.54
CA ALA A 162 -1.27 -6.73 -11.71
C ALA A 162 -0.93 -6.91 -13.21
N ALA A 163 -1.89 -7.39 -14.01
CA ALA A 163 -1.70 -7.56 -15.46
C ALA A 163 -1.41 -6.21 -16.15
N ARG A 164 -2.13 -5.16 -15.75
CA ARG A 164 -1.97 -3.80 -16.29
C ARG A 164 -0.61 -3.21 -15.96
N ILE A 165 -0.11 -3.39 -14.75
CA ILE A 165 1.22 -2.93 -14.33
C ILE A 165 2.29 -3.62 -15.17
N GLY A 166 2.16 -4.94 -15.40
CA GLY A 166 3.06 -5.69 -16.27
C GLY A 166 3.10 -5.14 -17.70
N TYR A 167 1.94 -4.84 -18.28
CA TYR A 167 1.82 -4.26 -19.61
C TYR A 167 2.46 -2.87 -19.70
N ILE A 168 2.15 -1.98 -18.75
CA ILE A 168 2.74 -0.62 -18.70
C ILE A 168 4.25 -0.70 -18.50
N GLY A 169 4.73 -1.60 -17.65
CA GLY A 169 6.16 -1.83 -17.46
C GLY A 169 6.85 -2.26 -18.76
N ALA A 170 6.26 -3.18 -19.50
CA ALA A 170 6.78 -3.61 -20.82
C ALA A 170 6.76 -2.46 -21.85
N TYR A 171 5.72 -1.62 -21.84
CA TYR A 171 5.65 -0.42 -22.68
C TYR A 171 6.77 0.56 -22.36
N LEU A 172 6.95 0.89 -21.08
CA LEU A 172 7.99 1.80 -20.64
C LEU A 172 9.40 1.27 -20.98
N GLU A 173 9.61 -0.06 -20.87
CA GLU A 173 10.84 -0.68 -21.27
C GLU A 173 11.11 -0.54 -22.77
N ALA A 174 10.08 -0.82 -23.59
CA ALA A 174 10.18 -0.67 -25.05
C ALA A 174 10.49 0.79 -25.47
N GLN A 175 10.02 1.79 -24.72
CA GLN A 175 10.28 3.20 -25.03
C GLN A 175 11.74 3.63 -24.80
N LYS A 176 12.56 2.83 -24.12
CA LYS A 176 13.96 3.15 -23.79
C LYS A 176 14.91 3.07 -24.98
N THR A 177 14.60 2.30 -26.00
CA THR A 177 15.46 2.09 -27.17
C THR A 177 14.72 2.34 -28.47
N THR A 178 15.43 2.77 -29.51
CA THR A 178 14.88 2.92 -30.87
C THR A 178 14.31 1.61 -31.38
N SER A 179 15.02 0.48 -31.14
CA SER A 179 14.56 -0.85 -31.53
C SER A 179 13.26 -1.21 -30.80
N GLY A 180 13.18 -0.98 -29.48
CA GLY A 180 11.98 -1.23 -28.70
C GLY A 180 10.78 -0.43 -29.18
N LYS A 181 10.96 0.87 -29.47
CA LYS A 181 9.90 1.72 -30.04
C LYS A 181 9.36 1.17 -31.37
N ASN A 182 10.25 0.71 -32.23
CA ASN A 182 9.85 0.16 -33.53
C ASN A 182 9.20 -1.22 -33.41
N THR A 183 9.58 -2.02 -32.43
CA THR A 183 9.04 -3.38 -32.20
C THR A 183 7.72 -3.35 -31.43
N TRP A 184 7.49 -2.30 -30.62
CA TRP A 184 6.32 -2.19 -29.75
C TRP A 184 4.98 -2.41 -30.47
N PRO A 185 4.69 -1.78 -31.64
CA PRO A 185 3.40 -2.00 -32.31
C PRO A 185 3.14 -3.46 -32.67
N LEU A 186 4.17 -4.25 -32.86
CA LEU A 186 4.07 -5.67 -33.24
C LEU A 186 3.74 -6.57 -32.04
N ILE A 187 4.24 -6.22 -30.84
CA ILE A 187 4.10 -7.05 -29.63
C ILE A 187 3.03 -6.53 -28.67
N ALA A 188 2.65 -5.26 -28.78
CA ALA A 188 1.72 -4.62 -27.85
C ALA A 188 0.40 -5.38 -27.70
N THR A 189 -0.20 -5.83 -28.81
CA THR A 189 -1.47 -6.57 -28.82
C THR A 189 -1.36 -7.88 -28.02
N THR A 190 -0.25 -8.60 -28.17
CA THR A 190 0.00 -9.85 -27.45
C THR A 190 0.20 -9.60 -25.97
N LEU A 191 0.95 -8.56 -25.62
CA LEU A 191 1.20 -8.18 -24.23
C LEU A 191 -0.04 -7.58 -23.55
N GLN A 192 -0.99 -7.01 -24.32
CA GLN A 192 -2.25 -6.50 -23.81
C GLN A 192 -3.28 -7.62 -23.54
N LEU A 193 -3.11 -8.79 -24.11
CA LEU A 193 -4.07 -9.89 -23.96
C LEU A 193 -4.34 -10.27 -22.50
N PRO A 194 -3.35 -10.45 -21.61
CA PRO A 194 -3.60 -10.71 -20.19
C PRO A 194 -4.41 -9.61 -19.50
N VAL A 195 -4.17 -8.35 -19.88
CA VAL A 195 -4.91 -7.20 -19.33
C VAL A 195 -6.39 -7.26 -19.72
N ARG A 196 -6.67 -7.50 -21.00
CA ARG A 196 -8.05 -7.66 -21.50
C ARG A 196 -8.75 -8.83 -20.84
N GLN A 197 -8.11 -9.98 -20.78
CA GLN A 197 -8.67 -11.17 -20.14
C GLN A 197 -8.98 -10.93 -18.65
N ALA A 198 -8.09 -10.24 -17.93
CA ALA A 198 -8.32 -9.90 -16.52
C ALA A 198 -9.45 -8.86 -16.38
N TYR A 199 -9.52 -7.86 -17.25
CA TYR A 199 -10.59 -6.89 -17.28
C TYR A 199 -11.95 -7.53 -17.56
N ASP A 200 -12.03 -8.35 -18.61
CA ASP A 200 -13.25 -9.05 -19.00
C ASP A 200 -13.75 -9.97 -17.88
N ARG A 201 -12.83 -10.68 -17.23
CA ARG A 201 -13.15 -11.51 -16.06
C ARG A 201 -13.68 -10.68 -14.90
N TRP A 202 -13.05 -9.53 -14.61
CA TRP A 202 -13.51 -8.62 -13.57
C TRP A 202 -14.89 -8.07 -13.87
N ARG A 203 -15.13 -7.56 -15.09
CA ARG A 203 -16.44 -7.00 -15.48
C ARG A 203 -17.53 -8.06 -15.56
N SER A 204 -17.26 -9.20 -16.22
CA SER A 204 -18.22 -10.30 -16.34
C SER A 204 -18.49 -11.02 -15.02
N GLY A 205 -17.56 -10.94 -14.06
CA GLY A 205 -17.71 -11.47 -12.71
C GLY A 205 -18.66 -10.70 -11.81
N GLY A 206 -19.44 -9.74 -12.34
CA GLY A 206 -20.46 -9.01 -11.58
C GLY A 206 -19.98 -7.68 -10.98
N ALA A 207 -18.92 -7.08 -11.52
CA ALA A 207 -18.39 -5.81 -11.05
C ALA A 207 -19.46 -4.70 -11.03
N ASP A 208 -20.29 -4.60 -12.05
CA ASP A 208 -21.36 -3.59 -12.11
C ASP A 208 -22.34 -3.71 -10.94
N ARG A 209 -22.66 -4.94 -10.55
CA ARG A 209 -23.57 -5.21 -9.44
C ARG A 209 -22.95 -4.83 -8.09
N VAL A 210 -21.66 -5.09 -7.91
CA VAL A 210 -20.90 -4.70 -6.71
C VAL A 210 -20.78 -3.18 -6.64
N GLU A 211 -20.39 -2.52 -7.75
CA GLU A 211 -20.24 -1.06 -7.83
C GLU A 211 -21.57 -0.34 -7.61
N GLN A 212 -22.67 -0.87 -8.13
CA GLN A 212 -24.03 -0.35 -7.89
C GLN A 212 -24.42 -0.48 -6.41
N ALA A 213 -24.16 -1.62 -5.78
CA ALA A 213 -24.41 -1.81 -4.36
C ALA A 213 -23.61 -0.81 -3.50
N MET A 214 -22.34 -0.61 -3.82
CA MET A 214 -21.50 0.40 -3.15
C MET A 214 -22.07 1.82 -3.34
N ALA A 215 -22.57 2.15 -4.54
CA ALA A 215 -23.15 3.47 -4.81
C ALA A 215 -24.45 3.69 -4.01
N ILE A 216 -25.31 2.68 -3.90
CA ILE A 216 -26.55 2.74 -3.11
C ILE A 216 -26.24 2.98 -1.63
N ILE A 217 -25.27 2.26 -1.07
CA ILE A 217 -24.84 2.44 0.33
C ILE A 217 -24.33 3.87 0.58
N ASN A 218 -23.68 4.47 -0.42
CA ASN A 218 -23.16 5.84 -0.30
C ASN A 218 -24.22 6.94 -0.37
N THR A 219 -25.42 6.66 -0.88
CA THR A 219 -26.43 7.70 -1.18
C THR A 219 -27.63 7.74 -0.22
N SER A 220 -27.70 6.87 0.76
CA SER A 220 -28.97 6.60 1.45
C SER A 220 -29.24 7.36 2.75
N SER A 221 -30.50 7.26 3.22
CA SER A 221 -31.09 7.95 4.35
C SER A 221 -30.57 7.49 5.73
N GLN A 222 -30.87 8.26 6.78
CA GLN A 222 -30.28 8.15 8.13
C GLN A 222 -30.52 6.80 8.84
N ASN A 223 -31.68 6.16 8.75
CA ASN A 223 -31.91 4.86 9.39
C ASN A 223 -31.09 3.77 8.71
N ALA A 224 -30.92 3.92 7.44
CA ALA A 224 -30.10 3.08 6.62
C ALA A 224 -28.60 3.29 6.94
N LEU A 225 -28.21 4.54 7.18
CA LEU A 225 -26.87 4.89 7.62
C LEU A 225 -26.57 4.30 9.01
N GLN A 226 -27.52 4.37 9.97
CA GLN A 226 -27.38 3.73 11.27
C GLN A 226 -27.15 2.23 11.12
N LYS A 227 -27.99 1.52 10.34
CA LYS A 227 -27.81 0.09 10.07
C LYS A 227 -26.47 -0.22 9.41
N ALA A 228 -26.01 0.65 8.50
CA ALA A 228 -24.71 0.46 7.84
C ALA A 228 -23.53 0.60 8.83
N PHE A 229 -23.61 1.56 9.77
CA PHE A 229 -22.61 1.70 10.83
C PHE A 229 -22.68 0.54 11.84
N ASP A 230 -23.86 0.13 12.26
CA ASP A 230 -24.05 -1.02 13.16
C ASP A 230 -23.47 -2.29 12.52
N GLN A 231 -23.70 -2.46 11.25
CA GLN A 231 -23.19 -3.58 10.49
C GLN A 231 -21.67 -3.51 10.28
N ALA A 232 -21.12 -2.32 10.03
CA ALA A 232 -19.68 -2.12 9.95
C ALA A 232 -19.01 -2.40 11.30
N LYS A 233 -19.66 -2.03 12.42
CA LYS A 233 -19.20 -2.34 13.78
C LYS A 233 -19.16 -3.84 14.03
N LYS A 234 -20.24 -4.57 13.72
CA LYS A 234 -20.27 -6.04 13.81
C LYS A 234 -19.20 -6.70 12.94
N THR A 235 -18.96 -6.15 11.73
CA THR A 235 -17.90 -6.64 10.86
C THR A 235 -16.52 -6.42 11.48
N PHE A 236 -16.26 -5.22 11.98
CA PHE A 236 -15.00 -4.88 12.65
C PHE A 236 -14.73 -5.83 13.82
N GLU A 237 -15.70 -6.00 14.71
CA GLU A 237 -15.63 -6.92 15.86
C GLU A 237 -15.40 -8.38 15.42
N GLY A 238 -16.10 -8.82 14.37
CA GLY A 238 -15.98 -10.19 13.85
C GLY A 238 -14.64 -10.53 13.17
N TYR A 239 -13.83 -9.54 12.83
CA TYR A 239 -12.46 -9.74 12.32
C TYR A 239 -11.40 -9.52 13.40
N GLY A 240 -11.77 -9.07 14.59
CA GLY A 240 -10.88 -9.01 15.73
C GLY A 240 -10.54 -10.42 16.23
N VAL A 241 -9.29 -10.63 16.58
CA VAL A 241 -8.80 -11.86 17.18
C VAL A 241 -7.60 -11.58 18.08
N ALA A 242 -7.51 -12.27 19.19
CA ALA A 242 -6.32 -12.25 20.03
C ALA A 242 -5.46 -13.47 19.67
N LEU A 243 -4.22 -13.27 19.33
CA LEU A 243 -3.26 -14.31 18.94
C LEU A 243 -2.05 -14.27 19.86
N ASP A 244 -1.46 -15.45 20.10
CA ASP A 244 -0.27 -15.55 20.93
C ASP A 244 0.95 -14.98 20.21
N ASP A 245 1.50 -13.92 20.78
CA ASP A 245 2.72 -13.29 20.31
C ASP A 245 3.94 -13.96 20.95
N SER A 246 4.63 -14.82 20.20
CA SER A 246 5.80 -15.55 20.71
C SER A 246 6.97 -14.63 21.12
N GLY A 247 7.00 -13.40 20.61
CA GLY A 247 8.03 -12.42 20.99
C GLY A 247 7.80 -11.77 22.35
N THR A 248 6.54 -11.61 22.74
CA THR A 248 6.16 -11.00 24.03
C THR A 248 5.67 -12.01 25.06
N GLY A 249 5.27 -13.22 24.62
CA GLY A 249 4.60 -14.21 25.45
C GLY A 249 3.20 -13.78 25.88
N MET A 250 2.61 -12.79 25.23
CA MET A 250 1.30 -12.24 25.56
C MET A 250 0.33 -12.41 24.39
N SER A 251 -0.94 -12.52 24.70
CA SER A 251 -1.99 -12.48 23.69
C SER A 251 -2.15 -11.07 23.13
N THR A 252 -2.03 -10.95 21.82
CA THR A 252 -2.05 -9.66 21.11
C THR A 252 -3.33 -9.55 20.28
N PRO A 253 -4.20 -8.56 20.55
CA PRO A 253 -5.37 -8.31 19.73
C PRO A 253 -4.96 -7.72 18.38
N ILE A 254 -5.51 -8.25 17.30
CA ILE A 254 -5.30 -7.77 15.93
C ILE A 254 -6.61 -7.72 15.16
N GLN A 255 -6.67 -6.86 14.15
CA GLN A 255 -7.67 -6.90 13.09
C GLN A 255 -7.13 -7.69 11.90
N ARG A 256 -7.75 -8.84 11.61
CA ARG A 256 -7.27 -9.75 10.56
C ARG A 256 -7.26 -9.07 9.21
N SER A 257 -6.10 -9.05 8.59
CA SER A 257 -5.83 -8.46 7.29
C SER A 257 -5.00 -9.42 6.45
N SER A 258 -4.94 -9.21 5.16
CA SER A 258 -4.14 -10.04 4.26
C SER A 258 -3.46 -9.21 3.17
N LEU A 259 -2.41 -9.79 2.61
CA LEU A 259 -1.62 -9.21 1.52
C LEU A 259 -1.69 -10.15 0.31
N LEU A 260 -1.89 -9.56 -0.87
CA LEU A 260 -2.00 -10.29 -2.12
C LEU A 260 -0.96 -9.79 -3.13
N PRO A 261 -0.25 -10.71 -3.81
CA PRO A 261 -0.31 -12.17 -3.68
C PRO A 261 0.25 -12.67 -2.34
N SER A 262 -0.19 -13.83 -1.87
CA SER A 262 0.20 -14.36 -0.53
C SER A 262 1.70 -14.67 -0.40
N ASN A 263 2.38 -14.90 -1.51
CA ASN A 263 3.83 -15.15 -1.58
C ASN A 263 4.67 -13.87 -1.85
N TRP A 264 4.08 -12.68 -1.64
CA TRP A 264 4.71 -11.38 -1.91
C TRP A 264 6.09 -11.19 -1.27
N HIS A 265 6.32 -11.83 -0.14
CA HIS A 265 7.57 -11.77 0.64
C HIS A 265 8.68 -12.66 0.07
N SER A 266 8.42 -13.44 -0.98
CA SER A 266 9.38 -14.37 -1.58
C SER A 266 9.99 -13.80 -2.86
N THR A 267 11.30 -14.00 -3.01
CA THR A 267 11.99 -13.65 -4.26
C THR A 267 11.59 -14.51 -5.45
N SER A 268 11.02 -15.70 -5.21
CA SER A 268 10.53 -16.62 -6.23
C SER A 268 9.12 -16.31 -6.76
N SER A 269 8.42 -15.31 -6.20
CA SER A 269 7.11 -14.91 -6.70
C SER A 269 7.19 -14.37 -8.13
N THR A 270 6.10 -14.50 -8.88
CA THR A 270 5.97 -14.04 -10.28
C THR A 270 5.29 -12.67 -10.38
N GLY A 271 5.26 -12.08 -11.58
CA GLY A 271 4.54 -10.82 -11.81
C GLY A 271 5.33 -9.57 -11.45
N TRP A 272 6.67 -9.62 -11.60
CA TRP A 272 7.55 -8.49 -11.35
C TRP A 272 7.80 -7.67 -12.62
N THR A 273 7.85 -6.36 -12.46
CA THR A 273 8.19 -5.39 -13.51
C THR A 273 9.61 -4.89 -13.26
N SER A 274 10.45 -4.88 -14.31
CA SER A 274 11.82 -4.39 -14.20
C SER A 274 11.89 -2.87 -14.34
N PHE A 275 12.77 -2.26 -13.55
CA PHE A 275 13.16 -0.87 -13.66
C PHE A 275 14.68 -0.75 -13.84
N ASP A 276 15.11 0.16 -14.73
CA ASP A 276 16.52 0.49 -14.92
C ASP A 276 16.67 2.00 -15.19
N SER A 277 17.38 2.68 -14.30
CA SER A 277 17.54 4.13 -14.38
C SER A 277 18.37 4.61 -15.58
N ALA A 278 19.27 3.79 -16.12
CA ALA A 278 20.09 4.16 -17.26
C ALA A 278 19.27 4.26 -18.57
N ALA A 279 18.16 3.53 -18.62
CA ALA A 279 17.29 3.48 -19.78
C ALA A 279 16.01 4.33 -19.61
N SER A 280 15.75 4.88 -18.41
CA SER A 280 14.62 5.76 -18.19
C SER A 280 14.98 7.19 -18.61
N THR A 281 14.61 7.57 -19.82
CA THR A 281 14.37 8.96 -20.14
C THR A 281 13.24 9.42 -19.20
N VAL A 282 13.59 10.23 -18.20
CA VAL A 282 12.63 10.81 -17.27
C VAL A 282 11.60 11.58 -18.09
N ALA A 283 10.46 10.95 -18.33
CA ALA A 283 9.31 11.66 -18.87
C ALA A 283 8.84 12.63 -17.78
N THR A 284 9.16 13.90 -17.93
CA THR A 284 8.93 15.01 -16.99
C THR A 284 7.43 15.37 -16.84
N SER A 285 6.51 14.40 -16.90
CA SER A 285 5.09 14.73 -17.05
C SER A 285 4.33 14.96 -15.74
N ASN A 286 4.84 14.61 -14.53
CA ASN A 286 4.08 14.74 -13.29
C ASN A 286 4.85 15.33 -12.10
N THR A 287 5.74 16.29 -12.34
CA THR A 287 6.44 17.06 -11.31
C THR A 287 5.50 17.75 -10.31
N SER A 288 4.24 17.99 -10.69
CA SER A 288 3.26 18.69 -9.86
C SER A 288 2.78 17.84 -8.67
N ASP A 289 2.56 16.54 -8.85
CA ASP A 289 2.00 15.71 -7.79
C ASP A 289 3.04 15.40 -6.70
N TYR A 290 4.26 15.06 -7.09
CA TYR A 290 5.37 14.87 -6.16
C TYR A 290 5.64 16.13 -5.33
N LYS A 291 5.63 17.31 -5.95
CA LYS A 291 5.80 18.60 -5.27
C LYS A 291 4.60 18.99 -4.42
N SER A 292 3.38 18.63 -4.80
CA SER A 292 2.15 19.00 -4.08
C SER A 292 2.00 18.30 -2.73
N TYR A 293 2.58 17.08 -2.55
CA TYR A 293 2.55 16.38 -1.27
C TYR A 293 3.70 16.75 -0.34
N GLY A 294 4.83 17.25 -0.91
CA GLY A 294 6.06 17.47 -0.17
C GLY A 294 6.13 18.78 0.60
N GLY A 295 5.19 19.68 0.38
CA GLY A 295 5.35 21.07 0.86
C GLY A 295 6.59 21.74 0.24
N SER A 296 6.73 23.05 0.41
CA SER A 296 7.88 23.85 -0.07
C SER A 296 9.19 23.59 0.70
N ALA A 297 9.20 22.75 1.74
CA ALA A 297 10.41 22.31 2.42
C ALA A 297 11.11 21.28 1.53
N GLY A 298 12.10 21.73 0.79
CA GLY A 298 12.83 20.99 -0.22
C GLY A 298 13.14 19.57 0.20
N PHE A 299 12.88 18.63 -0.69
CA PHE A 299 13.33 17.26 -0.64
C PHE A 299 14.87 17.25 -0.61
N ASN A 300 15.45 17.43 0.57
CA ASN A 300 16.89 17.28 0.75
C ASN A 300 17.17 15.77 0.90
N LEU A 301 16.88 15.01 -0.16
CA LEU A 301 17.17 13.61 -0.27
C LEU A 301 18.66 13.47 -0.58
N GLY A 302 19.50 13.43 0.46
CA GLY A 302 20.86 12.92 0.28
C GLY A 302 20.81 11.52 -0.32
N LEU A 303 21.78 11.16 -1.15
CA LEU A 303 21.88 9.82 -1.72
C LEU A 303 21.98 8.77 -0.61
N PHE A 304 22.79 9.05 0.40
CA PHE A 304 23.03 8.15 1.52
C PHE A 304 22.18 8.51 2.74
N SER A 305 21.69 7.49 3.42
CA SER A 305 21.03 7.59 4.73
C SER A 305 21.71 6.67 5.71
N ILE A 306 22.12 7.21 6.88
CA ILE A 306 22.84 6.48 7.92
C ILE A 306 22.01 6.53 9.19
N GLY A 307 21.83 5.36 9.81
CA GLY A 307 21.00 5.22 11.00
C GLY A 307 19.52 5.44 10.70
N GLY A 308 18.68 4.64 11.24
CA GLY A 308 17.23 4.70 11.02
C GLY A 308 16.67 3.32 10.67
N SER A 309 15.43 3.12 11.07
CA SER A 309 14.59 2.01 10.62
C SER A 309 13.49 2.59 9.75
N ALA A 310 12.77 1.75 9.01
CA ALA A 310 11.69 2.17 8.12
C ALA A 310 10.72 3.15 8.81
N GLY A 311 10.56 4.34 8.23
CA GLY A 311 9.68 5.39 8.76
C GLY A 311 10.28 6.31 9.85
N HIS A 312 11.50 6.09 10.29
CA HIS A 312 12.15 6.93 11.29
C HIS A 312 13.29 7.78 10.71
N THR A 313 13.55 8.94 11.33
CA THR A 313 14.56 9.92 10.90
C THR A 313 15.94 9.31 10.76
N SER A 314 16.48 9.34 9.56
CA SER A 314 17.88 9.03 9.27
C SER A 314 18.66 10.31 8.98
N GLN A 315 19.95 10.32 9.32
CA GLN A 315 20.83 11.38 8.85
C GLN A 315 21.10 11.20 7.36
N SER A 316 20.74 12.21 6.57
CA SER A 316 21.01 12.22 5.13
C SER A 316 22.39 12.77 4.84
N GLN A 317 23.16 12.05 4.02
CA GLN A 317 24.45 12.50 3.51
C GLN A 317 24.40 12.55 1.97
N HIS A 318 25.08 13.54 1.40
CA HIS A 318 25.23 13.64 -0.05
C HIS A 318 26.40 12.77 -0.51
N ALA A 319 26.27 12.20 -1.71
CA ALA A 319 27.40 11.56 -2.36
C ALA A 319 28.47 12.61 -2.68
N SER A 320 29.73 12.19 -2.75
CA SER A 320 30.81 13.02 -3.26
C SER A 320 30.51 13.51 -4.67
N ALA A 321 30.90 14.74 -4.98
CA ALA A 321 30.79 15.27 -6.35
C ALA A 321 31.58 14.44 -7.38
N GLU A 322 32.60 13.73 -6.94
CA GLU A 322 33.42 12.84 -7.79
C GLU A 322 32.73 11.52 -8.17
N THR A 323 31.69 11.11 -7.42
CA THR A 323 30.89 9.93 -7.79
C THR A 323 30.03 10.26 -8.99
N THR A 324 30.12 9.45 -10.05
CA THR A 324 29.42 9.64 -11.33
C THR A 324 28.78 8.34 -11.83
N ASN A 325 28.02 8.41 -12.91
CA ASN A 325 27.42 7.25 -13.60
C ASN A 325 26.56 6.35 -12.67
N LEU A 326 25.80 6.97 -11.75
CA LEU A 326 24.90 6.20 -10.88
C LEU A 326 23.81 5.52 -11.72
N ARG A 327 23.74 4.20 -11.57
CA ARG A 327 22.72 3.35 -12.17
C ARG A 327 22.03 2.53 -11.09
N ILE A 328 20.72 2.53 -11.10
CA ILE A 328 19.89 1.72 -10.20
C ILE A 328 18.98 0.87 -11.04
N SER A 329 18.98 -0.43 -10.79
CA SER A 329 18.05 -1.37 -11.39
C SER A 329 17.42 -2.27 -10.33
N PHE A 330 16.17 -2.63 -10.50
CA PHE A 330 15.41 -3.51 -9.61
C PHE A 330 14.19 -4.08 -10.32
N SER A 331 13.63 -5.12 -9.74
CA SER A 331 12.30 -5.61 -10.10
C SER A 331 11.29 -5.16 -9.04
N TYR A 332 10.11 -4.68 -9.43
CA TYR A 332 9.06 -4.27 -8.49
C TYR A 332 7.71 -4.88 -8.79
N THR A 333 6.89 -4.97 -7.76
CA THR A 333 5.49 -5.39 -7.86
C THR A 333 4.64 -4.64 -6.85
N LEU A 334 3.33 -4.60 -7.07
CA LEU A 334 2.38 -4.08 -6.09
C LEU A 334 1.77 -5.23 -5.29
N VAL A 335 1.79 -5.04 -3.98
CA VAL A 335 1.18 -5.97 -3.02
C VAL A 335 -0.07 -5.31 -2.44
N THR A 336 -1.22 -5.82 -2.84
CA THR A 336 -2.52 -5.27 -2.43
C THR A 336 -2.81 -5.60 -0.96
N ILE A 337 -3.26 -4.60 -0.22
CA ILE A 337 -3.66 -4.72 1.19
C ILE A 337 -5.16 -4.95 1.25
N ARG A 338 -5.59 -6.04 1.91
CA ARG A 338 -7.00 -6.34 2.17
C ARG A 338 -7.31 -6.21 3.65
N ARG A 339 -8.27 -5.35 3.96
CA ARG A 339 -8.83 -5.11 5.29
C ARG A 339 -10.34 -5.36 5.26
N PRO A 340 -10.79 -6.62 5.33
CA PRO A 340 -12.21 -6.94 5.19
C PRO A 340 -13.08 -6.38 6.33
N TRP A 341 -12.46 -5.96 7.42
CA TRP A 341 -13.10 -5.31 8.55
C TRP A 341 -13.36 -3.81 8.35
N LEU A 342 -12.83 -3.19 7.29
CA LEU A 342 -12.94 -1.75 7.03
C LEU A 342 -13.89 -1.50 5.86
N THR A 343 -14.99 -0.82 6.12
CA THR A 343 -15.95 -0.39 5.10
C THR A 343 -15.62 1.05 4.68
N PHE A 344 -14.69 1.20 3.75
CA PHE A 344 -14.15 2.49 3.33
C PHE A 344 -15.23 3.50 2.90
N ASN A 345 -16.26 3.02 2.20
CA ASN A 345 -17.32 3.86 1.64
C ASN A 345 -18.10 4.62 2.73
N LEU A 346 -18.21 4.08 3.95
CA LEU A 346 -18.87 4.78 5.06
C LEU A 346 -18.16 6.07 5.44
N LEU A 347 -16.86 6.16 5.27
CA LEU A 347 -16.09 7.36 5.60
C LEU A 347 -16.46 8.54 4.71
N GLY A 348 -16.95 8.30 3.50
CA GLY A 348 -17.38 9.31 2.53
C GLY A 348 -18.89 9.62 2.54
N THR A 349 -19.71 8.88 3.30
CA THR A 349 -21.15 9.12 3.36
C THR A 349 -21.45 10.39 4.18
N LYS A 350 -22.52 11.09 3.82
CA LYS A 350 -22.96 12.29 4.53
C LYS A 350 -24.03 11.94 5.59
N GLY A 351 -24.33 12.87 6.49
CA GLY A 351 -25.44 12.74 7.43
C GLY A 351 -25.06 12.16 8.80
N TRP A 352 -23.78 12.13 9.14
CA TRP A 352 -23.28 11.73 10.45
C TRP A 352 -22.13 12.64 10.94
N ASN A 353 -21.88 12.63 12.21
CA ASN A 353 -20.76 13.33 12.84
C ASN A 353 -20.20 12.47 14.00
N LEU A 354 -19.17 12.96 14.67
CA LEU A 354 -18.52 12.28 15.80
C LEU A 354 -18.66 13.07 17.11
N GLY A 355 -19.66 13.95 17.18
CA GLY A 355 -19.90 14.76 18.37
C GLY A 355 -18.63 15.51 18.81
N ASN A 356 -18.24 15.31 20.07
CA ASN A 356 -17.05 15.95 20.64
C ASN A 356 -15.75 15.17 20.38
N LEU A 357 -15.82 13.96 19.79
CA LEU A 357 -14.63 13.12 19.60
C LEU A 357 -13.72 13.68 18.51
N PHE A 358 -14.31 13.98 17.35
CA PHE A 358 -13.61 14.58 16.23
C PHE A 358 -14.47 15.64 15.55
N SER A 359 -13.94 16.84 15.42
CA SER A 359 -14.56 17.89 14.61
C SER A 359 -14.55 17.51 13.11
N ARG A 360 -15.40 18.19 12.34
CA ARG A 360 -15.47 18.02 10.89
C ARG A 360 -14.09 18.05 10.23
N GLY A 361 -13.81 17.06 9.42
CA GLY A 361 -12.53 16.94 8.69
C GLY A 361 -11.32 16.57 9.54
N LYS A 362 -11.50 16.29 10.85
CA LYS A 362 -10.38 15.95 11.74
C LYS A 362 -9.79 14.58 11.45
N VAL A 363 -10.59 13.62 10.99
CA VAL A 363 -10.09 12.33 10.54
C VAL A 363 -9.39 12.50 9.20
N SER A 364 -10.04 13.19 8.25
CA SER A 364 -9.45 13.58 6.96
C SER A 364 -10.12 14.83 6.41
N ALA A 365 -9.35 15.74 5.85
CA ALA A 365 -9.84 16.94 5.16
C ALA A 365 -10.38 16.66 3.74
N GLY A 366 -10.34 15.40 3.25
CA GLY A 366 -10.96 14.98 2.00
C GLY A 366 -10.21 15.30 0.70
N GLY A 367 -9.00 15.82 0.79
CA GLY A 367 -8.22 16.21 -0.39
C GLY A 367 -6.73 16.25 -0.11
N LYS A 368 -5.93 16.71 -1.09
CA LYS A 368 -4.47 16.82 -0.94
C LYS A 368 -4.05 18.00 -0.07
N ALA A 369 -4.87 19.04 0.04
CA ALA A 369 -4.61 20.22 0.84
C ALA A 369 -5.15 20.08 2.27
N ASN A 370 -4.59 20.87 3.22
CA ASN A 370 -5.07 21.03 4.59
C ASN A 370 -5.10 19.76 5.46
N GLN A 371 -4.29 18.77 5.16
CA GLN A 371 -4.23 17.49 5.90
C GLN A 371 -3.31 17.53 7.15
N GLY A 372 -2.68 18.67 7.46
CA GLY A 372 -1.65 18.76 8.51
C GLY A 372 -2.09 18.34 9.92
N SER A 373 -3.39 18.43 10.24
CA SER A 373 -3.95 18.03 11.53
C SER A 373 -4.81 16.77 11.47
N SER A 374 -4.93 16.13 10.31
CA SER A 374 -5.75 14.93 10.12
C SER A 374 -5.11 13.73 10.79
N VAL A 375 -5.92 12.90 11.46
CA VAL A 375 -5.43 11.71 12.19
C VAL A 375 -5.29 10.48 11.28
N MET A 376 -6.07 10.40 10.18
CA MET A 376 -6.02 9.34 9.18
C MET A 376 -6.31 9.92 7.78
N PRO A 377 -5.43 10.76 7.23
CA PRO A 377 -5.66 11.38 5.93
C PRO A 377 -5.57 10.40 4.76
N LEU A 378 -4.85 9.31 4.95
CA LEU A 378 -4.53 8.31 3.94
C LEU A 378 -4.89 6.91 4.42
N LEU A 379 -5.44 6.11 3.51
CA LEU A 379 -5.61 4.67 3.69
C LEU A 379 -4.67 3.93 2.73
N PRO A 380 -3.62 3.25 3.22
CA PRO A 380 -2.76 2.40 2.40
C PRO A 380 -3.57 1.31 1.69
N THR A 381 -3.41 1.21 0.38
CA THR A 381 -4.08 0.20 -0.45
C THR A 381 -3.11 -0.83 -1.01
N SER A 382 -1.84 -0.42 -1.19
CA SER A 382 -0.82 -1.33 -1.70
C SER A 382 0.57 -0.93 -1.22
N PHE A 383 1.44 -1.93 -1.08
CA PHE A 383 2.88 -1.72 -0.94
C PHE A 383 3.57 -1.82 -2.30
N VAL A 384 4.59 -0.97 -2.50
CA VAL A 384 5.56 -1.12 -3.60
C VAL A 384 6.69 -1.97 -3.07
N VAL A 385 6.79 -3.19 -3.57
CA VAL A 385 7.77 -4.18 -3.14
C VAL A 385 8.80 -4.38 -4.24
N VAL A 386 10.07 -4.45 -3.86
CA VAL A 386 11.20 -4.63 -4.78
C VAL A 386 12.05 -5.82 -4.42
N LYS A 387 12.72 -6.37 -5.43
CA LYS A 387 13.78 -7.37 -5.32
C LYS A 387 14.85 -7.14 -6.38
N ASP A 388 15.93 -7.92 -6.31
CA ASP A 388 17.03 -7.88 -7.28
C ASP A 388 17.61 -6.46 -7.45
N VAL A 389 17.69 -5.72 -6.35
CA VAL A 389 18.19 -4.34 -6.36
C VAL A 389 19.69 -4.35 -6.62
N MET A 390 20.08 -3.67 -7.68
CA MET A 390 21.49 -3.44 -8.04
C MET A 390 21.74 -1.95 -8.19
N ILE A 391 22.79 -1.46 -7.51
CA ILE A 391 23.22 -0.07 -7.54
C ILE A 391 24.70 -0.04 -7.91
N SER A 392 25.03 0.61 -9.01
CA SER A 392 26.40 0.78 -9.47
C SER A 392 26.69 2.23 -9.79
N ALA A 393 27.95 2.63 -9.59
CA ALA A 393 28.45 3.94 -9.95
C ALA A 393 29.97 3.91 -10.12
N SER A 394 30.54 4.93 -10.72
CA SER A 394 31.93 5.27 -10.60
C SER A 394 32.13 5.96 -9.25
N TRP A 395 32.25 5.16 -8.19
CA TRP A 395 32.32 5.67 -6.81
C TRP A 395 33.60 6.44 -6.54
N SER A 396 33.50 7.56 -5.87
CA SER A 396 34.68 8.21 -5.28
C SER A 396 35.29 7.32 -4.22
N LYS A 397 36.56 7.55 -3.87
CA LYS A 397 37.23 6.79 -2.82
C LYS A 397 36.49 6.91 -1.48
N SER A 398 36.06 8.11 -1.10
CA SER A 398 35.32 8.37 0.13
C SER A 398 33.99 7.63 0.20
N ASP A 399 33.22 7.64 -0.90
CA ASP A 399 31.93 6.95 -0.97
C ASP A 399 32.11 5.43 -0.97
N MET A 400 33.14 4.93 -1.67
CA MET A 400 33.49 3.52 -1.66
C MET A 400 33.86 3.01 -0.26
N ASP A 401 34.68 3.78 0.48
CA ASP A 401 35.09 3.44 1.85
C ASP A 401 33.89 3.47 2.81
N LEU A 402 32.99 4.45 2.65
CA LEU A 402 31.74 4.52 3.39
C LEU A 402 30.86 3.28 3.12
N ILE A 403 30.63 2.94 1.86
CA ILE A 403 29.82 1.78 1.45
C ILE A 403 30.43 0.50 2.05
N LYS A 404 31.72 0.27 1.90
CA LYS A 404 32.42 -0.90 2.47
C LYS A 404 32.28 -0.98 3.99
N SER A 405 32.50 0.12 4.68
CA SER A 405 32.37 0.20 6.13
C SER A 405 30.95 -0.13 6.59
N LYS A 406 29.92 0.37 5.89
CA LYS A 406 28.52 0.18 6.28
C LYS A 406 27.96 -1.18 5.86
N THR A 407 28.41 -1.75 4.76
CA THR A 407 28.00 -3.11 4.35
C THR A 407 28.66 -4.20 5.20
N SER A 408 29.85 -3.95 5.77
CA SER A 408 30.53 -4.90 6.67
C SER A 408 30.14 -4.76 8.15
N GLY A 409 29.65 -3.59 8.58
CA GLY A 409 29.40 -3.27 9.99
C GLY A 409 27.98 -3.52 10.50
N GLY A 410 27.04 -3.99 9.69
CA GLY A 410 25.66 -4.27 10.10
C GLY A 410 24.83 -3.07 10.57
N GLY A 411 25.36 -1.84 10.41
CA GLY A 411 24.65 -0.60 10.75
C GLY A 411 23.62 -0.22 9.70
N GLY A 412 22.50 0.38 10.09
CA GLY A 412 21.48 0.87 9.16
C GLY A 412 22.07 1.83 8.12
N PHE A 413 22.01 1.43 6.85
CA PHE A 413 22.51 2.20 5.71
C PHE A 413 21.57 2.04 4.51
N ALA A 414 21.32 3.14 3.83
CA ALA A 414 20.43 3.12 2.65
C ALA A 414 20.94 4.07 1.57
N ILE A 415 20.56 3.75 0.33
CA ILE A 415 20.79 4.57 -0.86
C ILE A 415 19.42 4.87 -1.49
N GLY A 416 19.01 6.13 -1.42
CA GLY A 416 17.64 6.52 -1.80
C GLY A 416 16.61 5.75 -0.97
N PRO A 417 15.61 5.11 -1.61
CA PRO A 417 14.61 4.29 -0.92
C PRO A 417 15.09 2.86 -0.63
N PHE A 418 16.31 2.48 -1.02
CA PHE A 418 16.80 1.11 -0.89
C PHE A 418 17.64 0.95 0.38
N SER A 419 17.22 0.08 1.26
CA SER A 419 17.98 -0.28 2.42
C SER A 419 19.09 -1.27 2.06
N ILE A 420 20.32 -0.94 2.35
CA ILE A 420 21.53 -1.68 1.93
C ILE A 420 22.02 -2.61 3.06
N GLY A 421 21.77 -2.25 4.29
CA GLY A 421 22.10 -3.04 5.47
C GLY A 421 21.37 -2.54 6.69
N GLY A 422 21.15 -3.44 7.64
CA GLY A 422 20.43 -3.12 8.87
C GLY A 422 19.74 -4.34 9.46
N THR A 423 18.73 -4.09 10.27
CA THR A 423 17.85 -5.14 10.83
C THR A 423 16.59 -5.26 9.99
N TYR A 424 16.06 -6.48 9.87
CA TYR A 424 14.75 -6.69 9.26
C TYR A 424 13.64 -6.01 10.08
N ALA A 425 12.54 -5.69 9.40
CA ALA A 425 11.42 -4.94 9.97
C ALA A 425 10.63 -5.68 11.06
N SER A 426 10.82 -7.00 11.22
CA SER A 426 10.10 -7.74 12.23
C SER A 426 10.75 -7.57 13.59
N SER A 427 9.92 -7.39 14.61
CA SER A 427 10.34 -7.13 15.99
C SER A 427 10.97 -8.33 16.71
N ARG A 428 11.02 -9.51 16.10
CA ARG A 428 11.29 -10.77 16.79
C ARG A 428 12.69 -11.30 16.72
N SER A 429 13.31 -11.20 15.58
CA SER A 429 14.72 -11.53 15.44
C SER A 429 15.46 -10.25 15.13
N LYS A 430 16.45 -9.92 15.95
CA LYS A 430 17.45 -8.92 15.59
C LYS A 430 18.33 -9.42 14.43
N GLN A 431 17.71 -10.14 13.47
CA GLN A 431 18.41 -10.61 12.29
C GLN A 431 18.80 -9.41 11.44
N THR A 432 20.07 -9.37 11.13
CA THR A 432 20.65 -8.35 10.27
C THR A 432 20.77 -8.88 8.84
N TYR A 433 20.73 -7.98 7.89
CA TYR A 433 21.07 -8.24 6.51
C TYR A 433 22.09 -7.22 6.04
N SER A 434 22.87 -7.59 5.04
CA SER A 434 23.79 -6.69 4.37
C SER A 434 23.86 -7.00 2.89
N ALA A 435 24.03 -5.97 2.07
CA ALA A 435 24.25 -6.11 0.64
C ALA A 435 25.71 -6.57 0.37
N ALA A 436 25.88 -7.25 -0.75
CA ALA A 436 27.22 -7.52 -1.27
C ALA A 436 27.71 -6.33 -2.09
N PHE A 437 28.96 -5.89 -1.84
CA PHE A 437 29.63 -4.85 -2.63
C PHE A 437 30.83 -5.45 -3.36
N THR A 438 30.71 -5.58 -4.68
CA THR A 438 31.75 -6.20 -5.53
C THR A 438 31.86 -5.46 -6.86
N GLY A 439 33.09 -5.10 -7.25
CA GLY A 439 33.36 -4.48 -8.55
C GLY A 439 32.62 -3.14 -8.76
N GLY A 440 32.42 -2.35 -7.70
CA GLY A 440 31.69 -1.08 -7.80
C GLY A 440 30.16 -1.23 -7.83
N THR A 441 29.66 -2.46 -7.69
CA THR A 441 28.21 -2.74 -7.70
C THR A 441 27.75 -3.25 -6.33
N ILE A 442 26.70 -2.64 -5.81
CA ILE A 442 25.97 -3.09 -4.62
C ILE A 442 24.83 -3.98 -5.09
N ARG A 443 24.74 -5.20 -4.54
CA ARG A 443 23.64 -6.13 -4.75
C ARG A 443 22.92 -6.34 -3.44
N VAL A 444 21.66 -5.96 -3.40
CA VAL A 444 20.85 -6.06 -2.18
C VAL A 444 20.03 -7.35 -2.22
N PRO A 445 20.21 -8.24 -1.22
CA PRO A 445 19.48 -9.50 -1.18
C PRO A 445 18.03 -9.32 -0.71
N GLY A 446 17.20 -10.27 -1.08
CA GLY A 446 15.83 -10.39 -0.54
C GLY A 446 14.83 -9.41 -1.14
N VAL A 447 13.81 -9.15 -0.37
CA VAL A 447 12.65 -8.34 -0.73
C VAL A 447 12.57 -7.12 0.19
N GLN A 448 12.22 -5.96 -0.34
CA GLN A 448 12.01 -4.73 0.42
C GLN A 448 10.73 -4.03 0.01
N ILE A 449 10.06 -3.41 0.98
CA ILE A 449 9.01 -2.43 0.71
C ILE A 449 9.69 -1.07 0.59
N ILE A 450 9.56 -0.42 -0.56
CA ILE A 450 10.16 0.90 -0.81
C ILE A 450 9.13 2.03 -0.89
N GLY A 451 7.84 1.70 -0.86
CA GLY A 451 6.79 2.71 -0.94
C GLY A 451 5.42 2.15 -0.59
N VAL A 452 4.52 3.07 -0.32
CA VAL A 452 3.14 2.82 0.01
C VAL A 452 2.25 3.62 -0.93
N ILE A 453 1.33 2.95 -1.59
CA ILE A 453 0.27 3.58 -2.35
C ILE A 453 -0.95 3.66 -1.44
N SER A 454 -1.47 4.85 -1.28
CA SER A 454 -2.60 5.14 -0.41
C SER A 454 -3.71 5.85 -1.17
N GLN A 455 -4.94 5.59 -0.77
CA GLN A 455 -6.09 6.39 -1.17
C GLN A 455 -6.33 7.50 -0.15
N ILE A 456 -6.64 8.70 -0.62
CA ILE A 456 -7.02 9.80 0.24
C ILE A 456 -8.38 9.46 0.87
N VAL A 457 -8.44 9.52 2.19
CA VAL A 457 -9.70 9.35 2.93
C VAL A 457 -10.60 10.55 2.62
N PRO A 458 -11.88 10.35 2.25
CA PRO A 458 -12.83 11.42 2.03
C PRO A 458 -12.91 12.38 3.24
N LEU A 459 -13.56 13.53 3.06
CA LEU A 459 -13.85 14.44 4.18
C LEU A 459 -14.56 13.67 5.30
N CYS A 460 -13.90 13.55 6.44
CA CYS A 460 -14.35 12.68 7.55
C CYS A 460 -13.97 13.29 8.90
N PRO A 461 -14.92 13.39 9.86
CA PRO A 461 -16.37 13.30 9.64
C PRO A 461 -16.88 14.39 8.69
N PRO A 462 -18.00 14.14 7.97
CA PRO A 462 -18.48 15.06 6.93
C PRO A 462 -19.23 16.28 7.50
N ALA A 463 -19.77 16.19 8.71
CA ALA A 463 -20.55 17.24 9.38
C ALA A 463 -19.96 17.60 10.74
#